data_89fc7d7bd19f06688940e098f1fcbdbc
#
_entry.id   89fc7d7bd19f06688940e098f1fcbdbc
#
_cell.length_a   1.000
_cell.length_b   1.000
_cell.length_c   1.000
_cell.angle_alpha   90.00
_cell.angle_beta   90.00
_cell.angle_gamma   90.00
#
_symmetry.space_group_name_H-M   'P 1'
#
loop_
_entity.id
_entity.type
_entity.pdbx_description
1 polymer ?
#
loop_
_entity_poly.entity_id
_entity_poly.type
_entity_poly.pdbx_seq_one_letter_code
_entity_poly.pdbx_strand_id
1 'polypeptide(L)'
;MTTLDFSTTIGNAWFPAPTFTASGCASSGRELAQFFPLKDMGGVVTKSVMSKPRPGRPTPRMAETPSGMLNSIGLQGPGIDAFLSKDVPYLVEQKARVIVSIAGETVEEYSTLARKLRSVSGLSAIEVNISCPNVENRGLVFACDPEASRRVIDGVRRTIGGELPIIA
;
A
#
# COMPACT_ATOMS: atom_id res chain seq x y z
N MET A 1 16.06 34.30 3.24
CA MET A 1 16.41 32.91 2.89
C MET A 1 15.27 32.38 2.07
N THR A 2 15.50 32.01 0.83
CA THR A 2 14.48 31.36 -0.02
C THR A 2 14.29 29.95 0.52
N THR A 3 13.11 29.64 1.07
CA THR A 3 12.76 28.27 1.45
C THR A 3 12.61 27.45 0.17
N LEU A 4 13.37 26.36 0.05
CA LEU A 4 13.22 25.43 -1.06
C LEU A 4 11.86 24.71 -0.91
N ASP A 5 11.10 24.69 -1.98
CA ASP A 5 9.85 23.91 -2.05
C ASP A 5 10.19 22.51 -2.57
N PHE A 6 9.96 21.50 -1.73
CA PHE A 6 10.15 20.09 -2.07
C PHE A 6 8.83 19.39 -2.39
N SER A 7 7.73 20.12 -2.45
CA SER A 7 6.42 19.52 -2.74
C SER A 7 6.38 18.89 -4.15
N THR A 8 5.56 17.89 -4.30
CA THR A 8 5.32 17.20 -5.58
C THR A 8 3.86 16.80 -5.71
N THR A 9 3.46 16.40 -6.92
CA THR A 9 2.12 15.89 -7.19
C THR A 9 2.19 14.55 -7.92
N ILE A 10 1.27 13.65 -7.57
CA ILE A 10 1.01 12.41 -8.32
C ILE A 10 -0.45 12.46 -8.74
N GLY A 11 -0.69 12.60 -10.05
CA GLY A 11 -2.03 12.88 -10.55
C GLY A 11 -2.60 14.18 -9.97
N ASN A 12 -3.71 14.09 -9.26
CA ASN A 12 -4.38 15.23 -8.58
C ASN A 12 -4.03 15.32 -7.07
N ALA A 13 -3.22 14.43 -6.53
CA ALA A 13 -2.81 14.46 -5.14
C ALA A 13 -1.50 15.22 -4.93
N TRP A 14 -1.52 16.15 -3.97
CA TRP A 14 -0.35 16.92 -3.55
C TRP A 14 0.34 16.24 -2.37
N PHE A 15 1.69 16.29 -2.37
CA PHE A 15 2.55 15.75 -1.32
C PHE A 15 3.60 16.78 -0.90
N PRO A 16 3.89 16.94 0.42
CA PRO A 16 4.79 17.97 0.91
C PRO A 16 6.27 17.72 0.58
N ALA A 17 6.64 16.49 0.23
CA ALA A 17 7.99 16.11 -0.13
C ALA A 17 7.97 14.93 -1.14
N PRO A 18 9.07 14.70 -1.89
CA PRO A 18 9.13 13.62 -2.89
C PRO A 18 9.51 12.25 -2.31
N THR A 19 9.68 12.14 -0.99
CA THR A 19 10.11 10.91 -0.31
C THR A 19 8.92 10.20 0.32
N PHE A 20 8.80 8.91 0.05
CA PHE A 20 7.72 8.04 0.55
C PHE A 20 8.31 6.82 1.23
N THR A 21 7.58 6.23 2.17
CA THR A 21 7.91 4.87 2.61
C THR A 21 7.60 3.88 1.49
N ALA A 22 8.33 2.76 1.45
CA ALA A 22 7.94 1.65 0.59
C ALA A 22 6.95 0.74 1.31
N SER A 23 6.03 0.13 0.55
CA SER A 23 5.09 -0.86 1.10
C SER A 23 5.83 -1.98 1.83
N GLY A 24 5.39 -2.28 3.04
CA GLY A 24 5.99 -3.31 3.90
C GLY A 24 7.17 -2.86 4.77
N CYS A 25 7.69 -1.62 4.60
CA CYS A 25 8.82 -1.12 5.39
C CYS A 25 8.40 -0.40 6.66
N ALA A 26 7.27 0.31 6.65
CA ALA A 26 6.82 1.12 7.77
C ALA A 26 5.45 0.69 8.33
N SER A 27 4.91 -0.46 7.91
CA SER A 27 3.58 -0.94 8.31
C SER A 27 2.51 0.16 8.18
N SER A 28 1.92 0.60 9.29
CA SER A 28 1.00 1.75 9.40
C SER A 28 1.67 2.99 10.02
N GLY A 29 3.00 3.06 9.99
CA GLY A 29 3.77 4.22 10.43
C GLY A 29 3.93 4.40 11.94
N ARG A 30 3.38 3.52 12.79
CA ARG A 30 3.38 3.69 14.25
C ARG A 30 4.79 3.70 14.85
N GLU A 31 5.64 2.79 14.41
CA GLU A 31 7.03 2.72 14.83
C GLU A 31 7.82 3.91 14.31
N LEU A 32 7.57 4.31 13.06
CA LEU A 32 8.24 5.44 12.43
C LEU A 32 7.89 6.77 13.11
N ALA A 33 6.65 6.93 13.55
CA ALA A 33 6.16 8.12 14.25
C ALA A 33 6.88 8.41 15.59
N GLN A 34 7.62 7.44 16.12
CA GLN A 34 8.43 7.63 17.33
C GLN A 34 9.71 8.43 17.05
N PHE A 35 10.14 8.54 15.79
CA PHE A 35 11.37 9.21 15.40
C PHE A 35 11.12 10.60 14.82
N PHE A 36 9.98 10.80 14.12
CA PHE A 36 9.59 12.09 13.54
C PHE A 36 8.10 12.13 13.20
N PRO A 37 7.49 13.33 13.06
CA PRO A 37 6.10 13.47 12.69
C PRO A 37 5.83 12.94 11.27
N LEU A 38 4.84 12.06 11.09
CA LEU A 38 4.53 11.47 9.78
C LEU A 38 4.05 12.52 8.75
N LYS A 39 3.51 13.65 9.20
CA LYS A 39 3.10 14.77 8.34
C LYS A 39 4.27 15.42 7.58
N ASP A 40 5.50 15.26 8.06
CA ASP A 40 6.70 15.85 7.47
C ASP A 40 7.29 14.99 6.35
N MET A 41 6.77 13.76 6.16
CA MET A 41 7.07 12.91 5.01
C MET A 41 6.22 13.28 3.80
N GLY A 42 6.73 12.98 2.61
CA GLY A 42 5.94 13.03 1.38
C GLY A 42 4.69 12.18 1.49
N GLY A 43 4.84 10.91 1.88
CA GLY A 43 3.70 10.02 2.12
C GLY A 43 4.08 8.73 2.83
N VAL A 44 3.10 8.14 3.48
CA VAL A 44 3.20 6.82 4.09
C VAL A 44 2.49 5.81 3.20
N VAL A 45 3.27 4.98 2.52
CA VAL A 45 2.76 3.80 1.82
C VAL A 45 2.61 2.68 2.84
N THR A 46 1.39 2.23 3.05
CA THR A 46 1.10 1.22 4.08
C THR A 46 1.57 -0.16 3.66
N LYS A 47 1.65 -1.08 4.62
CA LYS A 47 1.75 -2.52 4.28
C LYS A 47 0.56 -2.91 3.42
N SER A 48 0.79 -3.72 2.38
CA SER A 48 -0.29 -4.19 1.50
C SER A 48 -1.40 -4.86 2.30
N VAL A 49 -2.61 -4.36 2.14
CA VAL A 49 -3.81 -4.82 2.83
C VAL A 49 -4.58 -5.78 1.92
N MET A 50 -5.02 -6.89 2.48
CA MET A 50 -5.86 -7.88 1.80
C MET A 50 -7.29 -7.85 2.35
N SER A 51 -8.21 -8.50 1.65
CA SER A 51 -9.63 -8.58 2.05
C SER A 51 -9.82 -9.23 3.42
N LYS A 52 -9.04 -10.27 3.73
CA LYS A 52 -9.11 -11.03 4.98
C LYS A 52 -7.81 -10.92 5.77
N PRO A 53 -7.85 -11.13 7.11
CA PRO A 53 -6.63 -11.26 7.91
C PRO A 53 -5.76 -12.41 7.42
N ARG A 54 -4.43 -12.21 7.45
CA ARG A 54 -3.44 -13.25 7.12
C ARG A 54 -2.36 -13.31 8.22
N PRO A 55 -2.08 -14.47 8.76
CA PRO A 55 -1.02 -14.64 9.75
C PRO A 55 0.39 -14.56 9.13
N GLY A 56 0.48 -14.64 7.79
CA GLY A 56 1.74 -14.80 7.09
C GLY A 56 2.28 -16.22 7.17
N ARG A 57 3.55 -16.40 6.75
CA ARG A 57 4.22 -17.69 6.84
C ARG A 57 4.76 -17.95 8.26
N PRO A 58 4.89 -19.21 8.67
CA PRO A 58 5.57 -19.54 9.94
C PRO A 58 7.05 -19.15 9.86
N THR A 59 7.66 -18.95 11.02
CA THR A 59 9.10 -18.70 11.17
C THR A 59 9.89 -20.03 11.07
N PRO A 60 11.16 -20.02 10.59
CA PRO A 60 11.91 -18.85 10.11
C PRO A 60 11.44 -18.40 8.72
N ARG A 61 11.29 -17.08 8.52
CA ARG A 61 10.79 -16.49 7.28
C ARG A 61 11.67 -15.38 6.73
N MET A 62 12.85 -15.23 7.30
CA MET A 62 13.93 -14.35 6.83
C MET A 62 15.26 -15.07 6.93
N ALA A 63 16.15 -14.83 5.96
CA ALA A 63 17.50 -15.38 5.96
C ALA A 63 18.46 -14.37 5.33
N GLU A 64 19.61 -14.16 5.98
CA GLU A 64 20.69 -13.35 5.43
C GLU A 64 21.40 -14.09 4.30
N THR A 65 21.91 -13.32 3.35
CA THR A 65 22.79 -13.77 2.28
C THR A 65 24.07 -12.92 2.29
N PRO A 66 25.16 -13.31 1.60
CA PRO A 66 26.40 -12.52 1.60
C PRO A 66 26.25 -11.05 1.20
N SER A 67 25.22 -10.71 0.42
CA SER A 67 25.01 -9.34 -0.11
C SER A 67 23.57 -8.86 0.04
N GLY A 68 22.78 -9.45 0.92
CA GLY A 68 21.38 -9.05 1.07
C GLY A 68 20.58 -9.97 2.00
N MET A 69 19.29 -10.03 1.76
CA MET A 69 18.37 -10.80 2.59
C MET A 69 17.26 -11.42 1.74
N LEU A 70 16.91 -12.66 2.02
CA LEU A 70 15.72 -13.33 1.51
C LEU A 70 14.60 -13.24 2.53
N ASN A 71 13.37 -13.08 2.07
CA ASN A 71 12.21 -13.15 2.95
C ASN A 71 11.06 -13.94 2.33
N SER A 72 10.22 -14.48 3.19
CA SER A 72 8.98 -15.16 2.84
C SER A 72 7.90 -14.79 3.87
N ILE A 73 7.59 -13.50 4.00
CA ILE A 73 6.67 -12.97 5.02
C ILE A 73 5.23 -13.47 4.80
N GLY A 74 4.79 -13.59 3.55
CA GLY A 74 3.47 -14.13 3.19
C GLY A 74 2.32 -13.16 3.37
N LEU A 75 2.53 -11.86 3.09
CA LEU A 75 1.51 -10.81 3.14
C LEU A 75 0.75 -10.76 4.48
N GLN A 76 1.48 -10.92 5.59
CA GLN A 76 0.90 -10.80 6.94
C GLN A 76 0.18 -9.47 7.10
N GLY A 77 -1.05 -9.49 7.63
CA GLY A 77 -1.82 -8.28 7.86
C GLY A 77 -3.18 -8.53 8.52
N PRO A 78 -3.81 -7.47 9.04
CA PRO A 78 -5.04 -7.54 9.82
C PRO A 78 -6.31 -7.70 8.98
N GLY A 79 -6.21 -7.59 7.65
CA GLY A 79 -7.34 -7.47 6.75
C GLY A 79 -7.92 -6.07 6.68
N ILE A 80 -8.71 -5.82 5.63
CA ILE A 80 -9.20 -4.47 5.30
C ILE A 80 -10.07 -3.86 6.41
N ASP A 81 -10.92 -4.65 7.07
CA ASP A 81 -11.87 -4.10 8.04
C ASP A 81 -11.15 -3.61 9.31
N ALA A 82 -10.18 -4.36 9.82
CA ALA A 82 -9.35 -3.94 10.93
C ALA A 82 -8.43 -2.76 10.56
N PHE A 83 -7.90 -2.74 9.34
CA PHE A 83 -7.12 -1.64 8.82
C PHE A 83 -7.94 -0.33 8.78
N LEU A 84 -9.15 -0.38 8.23
CA LEU A 84 -10.04 0.79 8.15
C LEU A 84 -10.47 1.29 9.52
N SER A 85 -10.65 0.40 10.50
CA SER A 85 -11.12 0.80 11.84
C SER A 85 -10.01 1.27 12.78
N LYS A 86 -8.74 0.89 12.54
CA LYS A 86 -7.63 1.16 13.46
C LYS A 86 -6.50 1.99 12.85
N ASP A 87 -6.07 1.63 11.63
CA ASP A 87 -4.86 2.21 11.05
C ASP A 87 -5.15 3.48 10.27
N VAL A 88 -6.24 3.53 9.50
CA VAL A 88 -6.63 4.75 8.79
C VAL A 88 -6.91 5.92 9.76
N PRO A 89 -7.73 5.77 10.82
CA PRO A 89 -7.95 6.86 11.77
C PRO A 89 -6.65 7.36 12.41
N TYR A 90 -5.76 6.45 12.79
CA TYR A 90 -4.45 6.81 13.33
C TYR A 90 -3.61 7.63 12.34
N LEU A 91 -3.49 7.18 11.09
CA LEU A 91 -2.71 7.88 10.06
C LEU A 91 -3.29 9.27 9.76
N VAL A 92 -4.60 9.39 9.73
CA VAL A 92 -5.30 10.68 9.55
C VAL A 92 -5.06 11.61 10.73
N GLU A 93 -5.12 11.11 11.96
CA GLU A 93 -4.78 11.87 13.18
C GLU A 93 -3.34 12.39 13.14
N GLN A 94 -2.40 11.58 12.65
CA GLN A 94 -1.00 11.95 12.43
C GLN A 94 -0.81 12.93 11.25
N LYS A 95 -1.87 13.31 10.56
CA LYS A 95 -1.86 14.18 9.35
C LYS A 95 -0.93 13.65 8.25
N ALA A 96 -0.75 12.33 8.21
CA ALA A 96 0.04 11.67 7.18
C ALA A 96 -0.64 11.75 5.81
N ARG A 97 0.13 11.84 4.73
CA ARG A 97 -0.36 11.58 3.37
C ARG A 97 -0.42 10.07 3.17
N VAL A 98 -1.63 9.53 3.18
CA VAL A 98 -1.85 8.08 3.24
C VAL A 98 -1.98 7.50 1.84
N ILE A 99 -1.05 6.62 1.48
CA ILE A 99 -1.11 5.81 0.26
C ILE A 99 -1.39 4.37 0.70
N VAL A 100 -2.60 3.89 0.41
CA VAL A 100 -2.99 2.53 0.82
C VAL A 100 -2.53 1.53 -0.22
N SER A 101 -1.59 0.66 0.16
CA SER A 101 -1.21 -0.48 -0.67
C SER A 101 -2.23 -1.61 -0.50
N ILE A 102 -2.75 -2.13 -1.60
CA ILE A 102 -3.70 -3.25 -1.64
C ILE A 102 -3.12 -4.43 -2.41
N ALA A 103 -3.43 -5.64 -1.96
CA ALA A 103 -3.08 -6.87 -2.64
C ALA A 103 -4.28 -7.83 -2.66
N GLY A 104 -4.43 -8.56 -3.75
CA GLY A 104 -5.49 -9.55 -3.93
C GLY A 104 -5.01 -10.74 -4.76
N GLU A 105 -5.77 -11.81 -4.72
CA GLU A 105 -5.49 -13.05 -5.46
C GLU A 105 -6.20 -13.07 -6.81
N THR A 106 -7.26 -12.26 -6.93
CA THR A 106 -8.08 -12.16 -8.14
C THR A 106 -8.38 -10.70 -8.46
N VAL A 107 -8.71 -10.39 -9.71
CA VAL A 107 -9.17 -9.05 -10.15
C VAL A 107 -10.36 -8.57 -9.33
N GLU A 108 -11.26 -9.50 -8.96
CA GLU A 108 -12.46 -9.20 -8.17
C GLU A 108 -12.10 -8.79 -6.72
N GLU A 109 -11.08 -9.40 -6.13
CA GLU A 109 -10.60 -9.00 -4.80
C GLU A 109 -10.03 -7.58 -4.79
N TYR A 110 -9.23 -7.21 -5.80
CA TYR A 110 -8.75 -5.83 -5.94
C TYR A 110 -9.91 -4.84 -6.09
N SER A 111 -10.89 -5.17 -6.90
CA SER A 111 -12.10 -4.35 -7.07
C SER A 111 -12.91 -4.23 -5.77
N THR A 112 -12.98 -5.30 -4.99
CA THR A 112 -13.67 -5.30 -3.69
C THR A 112 -12.94 -4.43 -2.66
N LEU A 113 -11.61 -4.51 -2.60
CA LEU A 113 -10.79 -3.64 -1.76
C LEU A 113 -10.94 -2.16 -2.17
N ALA A 114 -10.87 -1.88 -3.47
CA ALA A 114 -11.10 -0.55 -4.02
C ALA A 114 -12.47 0.02 -3.64
N ARG A 115 -13.52 -0.81 -3.69
CA ARG A 115 -14.87 -0.40 -3.29
C ARG A 115 -14.94 0.01 -1.82
N LYS A 116 -14.28 -0.72 -0.92
CA LYS A 116 -14.21 -0.37 0.51
C LYS A 116 -13.42 0.93 0.75
N LEU A 117 -12.42 1.23 -0.07
CA LEU A 117 -11.59 2.43 0.06
C LEU A 117 -12.22 3.69 -0.56
N ARG A 118 -13.14 3.55 -1.52
CA ARG A 118 -13.71 4.66 -2.28
C ARG A 118 -14.32 5.77 -1.42
N SER A 119 -14.97 5.41 -0.32
CA SER A 119 -15.65 6.36 0.59
C SER A 119 -14.83 6.73 1.81
N VAL A 120 -13.57 6.31 1.86
CA VAL A 120 -12.70 6.55 3.03
C VAL A 120 -12.02 7.91 2.88
N SER A 121 -12.30 8.82 3.82
CA SER A 121 -11.68 10.14 3.86
C SER A 121 -10.22 10.07 4.32
N GLY A 122 -9.40 11.01 3.83
CA GLY A 122 -8.01 11.17 4.27
C GLY A 122 -6.99 10.32 3.50
N LEU A 123 -7.43 9.57 2.49
CA LEU A 123 -6.52 8.88 1.58
C LEU A 123 -5.98 9.84 0.52
N SER A 124 -4.70 9.69 0.15
CA SER A 124 -4.03 10.48 -0.88
C SER A 124 -3.86 9.72 -2.19
N ALA A 125 -3.69 8.40 -2.14
CA ALA A 125 -3.57 7.54 -3.31
C ALA A 125 -3.81 6.07 -2.94
N ILE A 126 -3.93 5.22 -3.96
CA ILE A 126 -3.94 3.76 -3.81
C ILE A 126 -2.74 3.20 -4.56
N GLU A 127 -1.97 2.35 -3.88
CA GLU A 127 -0.95 1.51 -4.50
C GLU A 127 -1.53 0.12 -4.76
N VAL A 128 -1.42 -0.36 -5.98
CA VAL A 128 -1.90 -1.69 -6.39
C VAL A 128 -0.71 -2.62 -6.48
N ASN A 129 -0.51 -3.45 -5.46
CA ASN A 129 0.57 -4.42 -5.41
C ASN A 129 0.23 -5.62 -6.30
N ILE A 130 0.75 -5.63 -7.52
CA ILE A 130 0.64 -6.72 -8.49
C ILE A 130 1.89 -7.59 -8.58
N SER A 131 2.94 -7.26 -7.79
CA SER A 131 4.26 -7.89 -7.87
C SER A 131 4.50 -8.99 -6.83
N CYS A 132 3.63 -9.12 -5.83
CA CYS A 132 3.77 -10.19 -4.85
C CYS A 132 3.32 -11.53 -5.44
N PRO A 133 4.17 -12.59 -5.37
CA PRO A 133 3.77 -13.91 -5.81
C PRO A 133 2.59 -14.40 -4.97
N ASN A 134 1.51 -14.72 -5.63
CA ASN A 134 0.39 -15.37 -4.98
C ASN A 134 0.76 -16.81 -4.67
N VAL A 135 0.80 -17.15 -3.39
CA VAL A 135 1.27 -18.46 -2.90
C VAL A 135 0.37 -19.59 -3.36
N GLU A 136 -0.90 -19.31 -3.63
CA GLU A 136 -1.90 -20.32 -4.01
C GLU A 136 -1.95 -20.56 -5.53
N ASN A 137 -1.53 -19.60 -6.35
CA ASN A 137 -1.64 -19.68 -7.80
C ASN A 137 -0.31 -20.02 -8.49
N ARG A 138 0.50 -20.90 -7.94
CA ARG A 138 1.73 -21.46 -8.51
C ARG A 138 2.74 -20.43 -9.04
N GLY A 139 2.81 -19.23 -8.43
CA GLY A 139 3.85 -18.25 -8.72
C GLY A 139 3.64 -17.36 -9.95
N LEU A 140 2.49 -17.39 -10.59
CA LEU A 140 2.15 -16.41 -11.62
C LEU A 140 1.75 -15.11 -10.96
N VAL A 141 2.61 -14.10 -11.07
CA VAL A 141 2.38 -12.73 -10.59
C VAL A 141 1.66 -11.98 -11.69
N PHE A 142 0.67 -11.17 -11.32
CA PHE A 142 -0.03 -10.30 -12.30
C PHE A 142 0.96 -9.44 -13.09
N ALA A 143 2.02 -8.95 -12.43
CA ALA A 143 3.04 -8.10 -13.06
C ALA A 143 3.84 -8.78 -14.18
N CYS A 144 3.83 -10.11 -14.27
CA CYS A 144 4.52 -10.84 -15.34
C CYS A 144 3.71 -10.92 -16.65
N ASP A 145 2.45 -10.50 -16.62
CA ASP A 145 1.56 -10.49 -17.79
C ASP A 145 0.93 -9.10 -17.93
N PRO A 146 1.25 -8.32 -18.99
CA PRO A 146 0.69 -6.99 -19.21
C PRO A 146 -0.84 -6.96 -19.25
N GLU A 147 -1.48 -7.97 -19.83
CA GLU A 147 -2.94 -8.02 -19.92
C GLU A 147 -3.57 -8.35 -18.56
N ALA A 148 -2.96 -9.22 -17.77
CA ALA A 148 -3.41 -9.48 -16.40
C ALA A 148 -3.25 -8.23 -15.52
N SER A 149 -2.11 -7.53 -15.62
CA SER A 149 -1.88 -6.24 -14.96
C SER A 149 -2.93 -5.21 -15.36
N ARG A 150 -3.19 -5.06 -16.65
CA ARG A 150 -4.20 -4.13 -17.17
C ARG A 150 -5.59 -4.42 -16.58
N ARG A 151 -6.01 -5.69 -16.52
CA ARG A 151 -7.32 -6.07 -15.95
C ARG A 151 -7.45 -5.68 -14.48
N VAL A 152 -6.40 -5.87 -13.69
CA VAL A 152 -6.39 -5.47 -12.27
C VAL A 152 -6.52 -3.95 -12.14
N ILE A 153 -5.68 -3.18 -12.85
CA ILE A 153 -5.67 -1.73 -12.78
C ILE A 153 -6.99 -1.14 -13.28
N ASP A 154 -7.54 -1.65 -14.38
CA ASP A 154 -8.85 -1.25 -14.90
C ASP A 154 -9.97 -1.54 -13.92
N GLY A 155 -9.93 -2.69 -13.23
CA GLY A 155 -10.91 -3.05 -12.21
C GLY A 155 -10.90 -2.08 -11.04
N VAL A 156 -9.71 -1.75 -10.54
CA VAL A 156 -9.52 -0.75 -9.48
C VAL A 156 -9.97 0.63 -9.95
N ARG A 157 -9.52 1.08 -11.12
CA ARG A 157 -9.86 2.40 -11.69
C ARG A 157 -11.36 2.59 -11.87
N ARG A 158 -12.04 1.63 -12.44
CA ARG A 158 -13.51 1.68 -12.61
C ARG A 158 -14.25 1.77 -11.28
N THR A 159 -13.70 1.16 -10.25
CA THR A 159 -14.32 1.13 -8.91
C THR A 159 -14.08 2.42 -8.13
N ILE A 160 -12.85 2.94 -8.14
CA ILE A 160 -12.45 4.17 -7.42
C ILE A 160 -12.90 5.43 -8.16
N GLY A 161 -13.03 5.38 -9.49
CA GLY A 161 -13.22 6.59 -10.30
C GLY A 161 -11.94 7.41 -10.43
N GLY A 162 -12.09 8.71 -10.69
CA GLY A 162 -10.97 9.65 -10.88
C GLY A 162 -10.46 10.34 -9.62
N GLU A 163 -11.03 10.06 -8.46
CA GLU A 163 -10.81 10.84 -7.23
C GLU A 163 -9.43 10.60 -6.61
N LEU A 164 -8.93 9.36 -6.66
CA LEU A 164 -7.63 8.98 -6.12
C LEU A 164 -6.66 8.54 -7.22
N PRO A 165 -5.41 9.00 -7.20
CA PRO A 165 -4.36 8.43 -8.03
C PRO A 165 -4.16 6.95 -7.75
N ILE A 166 -3.82 6.19 -8.80
CA ILE A 166 -3.43 4.79 -8.70
C ILE A 166 -1.95 4.68 -9.09
N ILE A 167 -1.20 4.02 -8.22
CA ILE A 167 0.21 3.66 -8.38
C ILE A 167 0.26 2.13 -8.54
N ALA A 168 1.05 1.57 -9.45
CA ALA A 168 1.19 0.13 -9.65
C ALA A 168 2.66 -0.26 -9.74
#